data_2ee40c4cf6e45fd8d4dd026c14058f5a
#
_entry.id   2ee40c4cf6e45fd8d4dd026c14058f5a
#
_cell.length_a   1.000
_cell.length_b   1.000
_cell.length_c   1.000
_cell.angle_alpha   90.00
_cell.angle_beta   90.00
_cell.angle_gamma   90.00
#
_symmetry.space_group_name_H-M   'P 1'
#
loop_
_entity.id
_entity.type
_entity.pdbx_description
1 polymer ?
#
loop_
_entity_poly.entity_id
_entity_poly.type
_entity_poly.pdbx_seq_one_letter_code
_entity_poly.pdbx_strand_id
1 'polypeptide(L)' 'MARKMCEICGEKPASVPDRERMGRLINRVCLSCHALRLAGDMKQIMELREKRRAQNNGA' A
#
# COMPACT_ATOMS: atom_id res chain seq x y z
N MET A 1 -15.25 5.18 12.14
CA MET A 1 -15.10 4.56 10.82
C MET A 1 -13.68 4.08 10.63
N ALA A 2 -13.53 2.87 10.14
CA ALA A 2 -12.20 2.31 9.91
C ALA A 2 -11.57 2.96 8.67
N ARG A 3 -10.36 3.47 8.82
CA ARG A 3 -9.61 4.00 7.70
C ARG A 3 -9.00 2.83 6.93
N LYS A 4 -9.00 2.94 5.61
CA LYS A 4 -8.29 1.96 4.80
C LYS A 4 -6.80 2.11 5.03
N MET A 5 -6.17 1.00 5.29
CA MET A 5 -4.71 0.97 5.44
C MET A 5 -4.04 0.78 4.08
N CYS A 6 -2.78 1.17 4.00
CA CYS A 6 -1.99 1.01 2.79
C CYS A 6 -2.01 -0.44 2.33
N GLU A 7 -2.23 -0.66 1.05
CA GLU A 7 -2.25 -2.02 0.48
C GLU A 7 -0.88 -2.66 0.41
N ILE A 8 0.16 -1.86 0.47
CA ILE A 8 1.53 -2.37 0.36
C ILE A 8 2.11 -2.70 1.72
N CYS A 9 2.22 -1.72 2.60
CA CYS A 9 2.82 -1.94 3.91
C CYS A 9 1.82 -2.30 5.01
N GLY A 10 0.60 -1.81 4.91
CA GLY A 10 -0.43 -2.07 5.90
C GLY A 10 -0.18 -1.45 7.27
N GLU A 11 0.83 -0.62 7.41
CA GLU A 11 1.18 0.00 8.68
C GLU A 11 0.69 1.43 8.81
N LYS A 12 0.51 2.10 7.68
CA LYS A 12 0.08 3.50 7.65
C LYS A 12 -1.24 3.61 6.91
N PRO A 13 -2.05 4.62 7.23
CA PRO A 13 -3.31 4.80 6.52
C PRO A 13 -3.06 5.18 5.07
N ALA A 14 -3.90 4.66 4.18
CA ALA A 14 -3.85 4.98 2.77
C ALA A 14 -4.28 6.43 2.58
N SER A 15 -3.36 7.28 2.12
CA SER A 15 -3.62 8.71 1.94
C SER A 15 -3.46 9.17 0.50
N VAL A 16 -2.87 8.35 -0.37
CA VAL A 16 -2.63 8.71 -1.76
C VAL A 16 -3.65 8.00 -2.64
N PRO A 17 -4.42 8.75 -3.45
CA PRO A 17 -5.37 8.13 -4.37
C PRO A 17 -4.65 7.43 -5.50
N ASP A 18 -5.19 6.29 -5.89
CA ASP A 18 -4.70 5.54 -7.02
C ASP A 18 -5.89 5.17 -7.90
N ARG A 19 -5.66 4.91 -9.18
CA ARG A 19 -6.72 4.57 -10.09
C ARG A 19 -7.00 3.07 -10.09
N GLU A 20 -8.27 2.73 -9.94
CA GLU A 20 -8.73 1.38 -10.20
C GLU A 20 -8.84 1.13 -11.69
N ARG A 21 -9.08 -0.13 -12.06
CA ARG A 21 -9.31 -0.52 -13.45
C ARG A 21 -10.43 0.28 -14.12
N MET A 22 -11.40 0.72 -13.32
CA MET A 22 -12.55 1.45 -13.83
C MET A 22 -12.35 2.97 -13.82
N GLY A 23 -11.16 3.43 -13.51
CA GLY A 23 -10.82 4.85 -13.50
C GLY A 23 -11.23 5.60 -12.24
N ARG A 24 -11.78 4.91 -11.25
CA ARG A 24 -12.12 5.55 -9.98
C ARG A 24 -10.87 5.86 -9.17
N LEU A 25 -10.87 7.01 -8.52
CA LEU A 25 -9.79 7.37 -7.62
C LEU A 25 -10.15 6.92 -6.20
N ILE A 26 -9.31 6.07 -5.64
CA ILE A 26 -9.48 5.62 -4.25
C ILE A 26 -8.13 5.70 -3.54
N ASN A 27 -8.17 5.97 -2.25
CA ASN A 27 -6.94 5.97 -1.45
C ASN A 27 -6.50 4.53 -1.22
N ARG A 28 -5.39 4.15 -1.80
CA ARG A 28 -4.91 2.77 -1.76
C ARG A 28 -3.58 2.61 -1.05
N VAL A 29 -2.71 3.59 -1.12
CA VAL A 29 -1.35 3.48 -0.59
C VAL A 29 -1.01 4.68 0.27
N CYS A 30 -0.06 4.50 1.19
CA CYS A 30 0.45 5.61 1.96
C CYS A 30 1.47 6.40 1.13
N LEU A 31 1.81 7.60 1.60
CA LEU A 31 2.72 8.47 0.88
C LEU A 31 4.08 7.81 0.68
N SER A 32 4.59 7.11 1.70
CA SER A 32 5.88 6.43 1.60
C SER A 32 5.90 5.38 0.51
N CYS A 33 4.87 4.53 0.46
CA CYS A 33 4.78 3.50 -0.57
C CYS A 33 4.55 4.11 -1.96
N HIS A 34 3.82 5.21 -2.02
CA HIS A 34 3.64 5.93 -3.27
C HIS A 34 4.97 6.44 -3.81
N ALA A 35 5.81 6.98 -2.94
CA ALA A 35 7.15 7.44 -3.33
C ALA A 35 8.00 6.28 -3.86
N LEU A 36 7.92 5.11 -3.24
CA LEU A 36 8.61 3.92 -3.72
C LEU A 36 8.13 3.49 -5.10
N ARG A 37 6.84 3.58 -5.35
CA ARG A 37 6.29 3.25 -6.66
C ARG A 37 6.77 4.23 -7.74
N LEU A 38 6.82 5.51 -7.41
CA LEU A 38 7.31 6.52 -8.34
C LEU A 38 8.79 6.34 -8.64
N ALA A 39 9.56 5.92 -7.65
CA ALA A 39 10.99 5.63 -7.83
C ALA A 39 11.25 4.32 -8.56
N GLY A 40 10.22 3.49 -8.71
CA GLY A 40 10.37 2.18 -9.34
C GLY A 40 11.06 1.15 -8.47
N ASP A 41 11.04 1.35 -7.16
CA ASP A 41 11.70 0.47 -6.20
C ASP A 41 10.83 -0.75 -5.89
N MET A 42 10.68 -1.61 -6.88
CA MET A 42 9.83 -2.80 -6.76
C MET A 42 10.33 -3.76 -5.70
N LYS A 43 11.64 -3.81 -5.49
CA LYS A 43 12.23 -4.69 -4.51
C LYS A 43 11.72 -4.37 -3.09
N GLN A 44 11.75 -3.11 -2.72
CA GLN A 44 11.25 -2.68 -1.42
C GLN A 44 9.75 -2.88 -1.30
N ILE A 45 9.03 -2.62 -2.37
CA ILE A 45 7.58 -2.82 -2.38
C ILE A 45 7.25 -4.30 -2.12
N MET A 46 7.96 -5.20 -2.75
CA MET A 46 7.75 -6.63 -2.55
C MET A 46 8.10 -7.06 -1.14
N GLU A 47 9.17 -6.52 -0.57
CA GLU A 47 9.55 -6.82 0.81
C GLU A 47 8.47 -6.36 1.79
N LEU A 48 7.94 -5.18 1.59
CA LEU A 48 6.87 -4.65 2.44
C LEU A 48 5.60 -5.49 2.32
N ARG A 49 5.27 -5.93 1.12
CA ARG A 49 4.12 -6.80 0.90
C ARG A 49 4.26 -8.13 1.62
N GLU A 50 5.42 -8.73 1.54
CA GLU A 50 5.70 -9.99 2.21
C GLU A 50 5.62 -9.84 3.73
N LYS A 51 6.17 -8.75 4.25
CA LYS A 51 6.12 -8.47 5.67
C LYS A 51 4.68 -8.31 6.17
N ARG A 52 3.87 -7.59 5.41
CA ARG A 52 2.47 -7.43 5.73
C ARG A 52 1.73 -8.78 5.71
N ARG A 53 2.02 -9.59 4.70
CA ARG A 53 1.41 -10.90 4.55
C ARG A 53 1.75 -11.79 5.73
N ALA A 54 3.00 -11.77 6.15
CA ALA A 54 3.45 -12.56 7.30
C ALA A 54 2.73 -12.12 8.57
N GLN A 55 2.56 -10.82 8.77
CA GLN A 55 1.85 -10.29 9.93
C GLN A 55 0.38 -10.72 9.94
N ASN A 56 -0.26 -10.70 8.79
CA ASN A 56 -1.66 -11.09 8.68
C ASN A 56 -1.86 -12.58 8.89
N ASN A 57 -0.90 -13.40 8.45
CA ASN A 57 -0.98 -14.85 8.59
C ASN A 57 -0.57 -15.34 9.97
N GLY A 58 0.08 -14.49 10.74
CA GLY A 58 0.56 -14.86 12.06
C GLY A 58 -0.48 -14.75 13.15
N ALA A 59 -1.69 -14.48 12.80
CA ALA A 59 -2.76 -14.31 13.77
C ALA A 59 -3.11 -15.61 14.49
#